data_776894f41d68727dfa28af9c54dd6345
#
_entry.id   776894f41d68727dfa28af9c54dd6345
#
_cell.length_a   1.000
_cell.length_b   1.000
_cell.length_c   1.000
_cell.angle_alpha   90.00
_cell.angle_beta   90.00
_cell.angle_gamma   90.00
#
_symmetry.space_group_name_H-M   'P 1'
#
loop_
_entity.id
_entity.type
_entity.pdbx_description
1 polymer ?
#
loop_
_entity_poly.entity_id
_entity_poly.type
_entity_poly.pdbx_seq_one_letter_code
_entity_poly.pdbx_strand_id
1 'polypeptide(L)'
;MTDSTRDIPPITDSHCHLDFPDFDGELPDVIARAQAAGVTRMVSICTKLKNEPAVRAIAEAHAPVFYAAGTHPMSVATEPMASYDDLMALTKHPKMVGIGETGLDYHYTADSAEAQQASLRTHIAASRDSGPP
;
A
#
# COMPACT_ATOMS: atom_id res chain seq x y z
N MET A 1 24.78 -30.56 -18.82
CA MET A 1 24.26 -29.24 -18.40
C MET A 1 22.94 -29.45 -17.71
N THR A 2 22.94 -29.40 -16.41
CA THR A 2 21.71 -29.40 -15.63
C THR A 2 21.19 -27.96 -15.68
N ASP A 3 20.18 -27.73 -16.51
CA ASP A 3 19.38 -26.53 -16.43
C ASP A 3 18.57 -26.61 -15.12
N SER A 4 19.16 -26.07 -14.05
CA SER A 4 18.45 -25.88 -12.80
C SER A 4 17.67 -24.57 -12.86
N THR A 5 16.75 -24.47 -13.81
CA THR A 5 15.60 -23.63 -13.63
C THR A 5 14.82 -24.27 -12.47
N ARG A 6 15.25 -23.94 -11.25
CA ARG A 6 14.41 -24.27 -10.09
C ARG A 6 13.08 -23.64 -10.36
N ASP A 7 12.04 -24.44 -10.39
CA ASP A 7 10.66 -23.95 -10.36
C ASP A 7 10.51 -23.14 -9.06
N ILE A 8 10.85 -21.87 -9.14
CA ILE A 8 10.64 -20.96 -8.01
C ILE A 8 9.13 -20.73 -7.94
N PRO A 9 8.49 -21.08 -6.82
CA PRO A 9 7.07 -20.79 -6.68
C PRO A 9 6.81 -19.30 -6.88
N PRO A 10 5.68 -18.93 -7.46
CA PRO A 10 5.33 -17.51 -7.59
C PRO A 10 5.27 -16.84 -6.21
N ILE A 11 5.89 -15.68 -6.12
CA ILE A 11 6.00 -14.88 -4.89
C ILE A 11 5.10 -13.65 -5.05
N THR A 12 4.39 -13.30 -3.99
CA THR A 12 3.72 -12.01 -3.86
C THR A 12 4.52 -11.12 -2.92
N ASP A 13 4.94 -9.94 -3.39
CA ASP A 13 5.43 -8.89 -2.52
C ASP A 13 4.22 -8.16 -1.92
N SER A 14 3.95 -8.42 -0.66
CA SER A 14 2.76 -7.89 0.03
C SER A 14 2.94 -6.46 0.55
N HIS A 15 4.14 -5.88 0.46
CA HIS A 15 4.39 -4.55 1.00
C HIS A 15 5.59 -3.88 0.32
N CYS A 16 5.31 -3.03 -0.65
CA CYS A 16 6.31 -2.19 -1.31
C CYS A 16 5.76 -0.78 -1.54
N HIS A 17 6.63 0.15 -1.87
CA HIS A 17 6.28 1.56 -2.10
C HIS A 17 6.77 1.99 -3.48
N LEU A 18 6.00 1.62 -4.50
CA LEU A 18 6.37 1.88 -5.90
C LEU A 18 6.22 3.34 -6.33
N ASP A 19 5.49 4.15 -5.56
CA ASP A 19 5.31 5.58 -5.78
C ASP A 19 6.45 6.44 -5.23
N PHE A 20 7.40 5.85 -4.51
CA PHE A 20 8.51 6.60 -3.94
C PHE A 20 9.43 7.14 -5.03
N PRO A 21 10.01 8.35 -4.84
CA PRO A 21 10.86 9.00 -5.82
C PRO A 21 12.08 8.19 -6.26
N ASP A 22 12.52 7.25 -5.42
CA ASP A 22 13.62 6.32 -5.70
C ASP A 22 13.43 5.55 -7.01
N PHE A 23 12.19 5.36 -7.45
CA PHE A 23 11.83 4.62 -8.66
C PHE A 23 11.48 5.52 -9.85
N ASP A 24 11.59 6.84 -9.71
CA ASP A 24 11.22 7.78 -10.76
C ASP A 24 12.02 7.50 -12.05
N GLY A 25 11.28 7.33 -13.15
CA GLY A 25 11.83 7.03 -14.46
C GLY A 25 12.26 5.58 -14.69
N GLU A 26 12.26 4.73 -13.66
CA GLU A 26 12.73 3.34 -13.72
C GLU A 26 11.62 2.32 -13.41
N LEU A 27 10.43 2.75 -13.07
CA LEU A 27 9.38 1.89 -12.53
C LEU A 27 9.00 0.71 -13.44
N PRO A 28 8.82 0.88 -14.77
CA PRO A 28 8.54 -0.27 -15.65
C PRO A 28 9.64 -1.33 -15.61
N ASP A 29 10.91 -0.90 -15.56
CA ASP A 29 12.06 -1.80 -15.51
C ASP A 29 12.16 -2.50 -14.15
N VAL A 30 11.84 -1.80 -13.06
CA VAL A 30 11.79 -2.37 -11.70
C VAL A 30 10.76 -3.48 -11.63
N ILE A 31 9.56 -3.23 -12.13
CA ILE A 31 8.47 -4.22 -12.17
C ILE A 31 8.85 -5.42 -13.06
N ALA A 32 9.44 -5.17 -14.22
CA ALA A 32 9.88 -6.23 -15.12
C ALA A 32 10.96 -7.12 -14.48
N ARG A 33 11.93 -6.54 -13.78
CA ARG A 33 12.97 -7.31 -13.06
C ARG A 33 12.36 -8.13 -11.91
N ALA A 34 11.40 -7.56 -11.19
CA ALA A 34 10.69 -8.30 -10.14
C ALA A 34 9.96 -9.52 -10.71
N GLN A 35 9.25 -9.36 -11.82
CA GLN A 35 8.57 -10.46 -12.49
C GLN A 35 9.55 -11.52 -12.99
N ALA A 36 10.67 -11.11 -13.59
CA ALA A 36 11.72 -12.03 -14.05
C ALA A 36 12.34 -12.82 -12.88
N ALA A 37 12.36 -12.25 -11.69
CA ALA A 37 12.86 -12.91 -10.47
C ALA A 37 11.81 -13.80 -9.78
N GLY A 38 10.57 -13.87 -10.29
CA GLY A 38 9.52 -14.70 -9.75
C GLY A 38 8.50 -13.99 -8.87
N VAL A 39 8.60 -12.65 -8.74
CA VAL A 39 7.59 -11.85 -8.05
C VAL A 39 6.44 -11.57 -9.02
N THR A 40 5.34 -12.29 -8.86
CA THR A 40 4.21 -12.27 -9.81
C THR A 40 3.14 -11.24 -9.46
N ARG A 41 3.10 -10.81 -8.20
CA ARG A 41 2.17 -9.79 -7.70
C ARG A 41 2.87 -8.88 -6.72
N MET A 42 2.47 -7.62 -6.71
CA MET A 42 3.01 -6.59 -5.81
C MET A 42 1.86 -5.77 -5.25
N VAL A 43 1.90 -5.52 -3.94
CA VAL A 43 0.96 -4.61 -3.29
C VAL A 43 1.70 -3.33 -2.92
N SER A 44 1.44 -2.26 -3.65
CA SER A 44 2.01 -0.95 -3.38
C SER A 44 1.21 -0.26 -2.28
N ILE A 45 1.90 0.19 -1.24
CA ILE A 45 1.28 0.70 -0.02
C ILE A 45 1.30 2.22 0.00
N CYS A 46 0.13 2.82 0.10
CA CYS A 46 -0.04 4.26 0.29
C CYS A 46 0.16 4.63 1.76
N THR A 47 0.99 5.63 2.03
CA THR A 47 1.27 6.10 3.40
C THR A 47 0.56 7.41 3.73
N LYS A 48 0.08 8.13 2.71
CA LYS A 48 -0.66 9.39 2.83
C LYS A 48 -1.76 9.42 1.79
N LEU A 49 -2.98 9.69 2.18
CA LEU A 49 -4.13 9.66 1.26
C LEU A 49 -4.00 10.64 0.08
N LYS A 50 -3.27 11.74 0.25
CA LYS A 50 -2.98 12.65 -0.86
C LYS A 50 -2.18 12.01 -2.00
N ASN A 51 -1.45 10.93 -1.70
CA ASN A 51 -0.66 10.16 -2.68
C ASN A 51 -1.44 8.99 -3.28
N GLU A 52 -2.65 8.71 -2.80
CA GLU A 52 -3.46 7.59 -3.29
C GLU A 52 -3.66 7.65 -4.82
N PRO A 53 -3.96 8.80 -5.44
CA PRO A 53 -4.10 8.85 -6.89
C PRO A 53 -2.85 8.38 -7.66
N ALA A 54 -1.66 8.68 -7.16
CA ALA A 54 -0.40 8.25 -7.77
C ALA A 54 -0.19 6.73 -7.58
N VAL A 55 -0.46 6.22 -6.39
CA VAL A 55 -0.36 4.77 -6.09
C VAL A 55 -1.36 3.99 -6.94
N ARG A 56 -2.59 4.44 -7.02
CA ARG A 56 -3.64 3.85 -7.85
C ARG A 56 -3.27 3.84 -9.32
N ALA A 57 -2.72 4.94 -9.84
CA ALA A 57 -2.31 5.03 -11.24
C ALA A 57 -1.25 3.99 -11.61
N ILE A 58 -0.31 3.70 -10.71
CA ILE A 58 0.68 2.64 -10.90
C ILE A 58 0.00 1.27 -10.99
N ALA A 59 -0.93 0.98 -10.10
CA ALA A 59 -1.69 -0.27 -10.13
C ALA A 59 -2.52 -0.41 -11.41
N GLU A 60 -3.14 0.66 -11.87
CA GLU A 60 -3.91 0.66 -13.11
C GLU A 60 -3.03 0.45 -14.35
N ALA A 61 -1.80 0.99 -14.35
CA ALA A 61 -0.87 0.89 -15.47
C ALA A 61 -0.14 -0.45 -15.56
N HIS A 62 -0.05 -1.22 -14.47
CA HIS A 62 0.73 -2.44 -14.38
C HIS A 62 -0.12 -3.59 -13.85
N ALA A 63 -0.38 -4.59 -14.69
CA ALA A 63 -1.25 -5.73 -14.36
C ALA A 63 -0.88 -6.45 -13.06
N PRO A 64 0.41 -6.70 -12.71
CA PRO A 64 0.77 -7.40 -11.49
C PRO A 64 0.68 -6.54 -10.22
N VAL A 65 0.42 -5.25 -10.34
CA VAL A 65 0.40 -4.32 -9.20
C VAL A 65 -1.02 -4.11 -8.70
N PHE A 66 -1.18 -4.30 -7.41
CA PHE A 66 -2.35 -3.96 -6.58
C PHE A 66 -1.93 -2.91 -5.57
N TYR A 67 -2.86 -2.38 -4.78
CA TYR A 67 -2.49 -1.38 -3.78
C TYR A 67 -3.37 -1.43 -2.54
N ALA A 68 -2.85 -0.82 -1.49
CA ALA A 68 -3.59 -0.50 -0.28
C ALA A 68 -3.53 1.01 -0.04
N ALA A 69 -4.53 1.56 0.60
CA ALA A 69 -4.59 2.99 0.91
C ALA A 69 -4.95 3.24 2.37
N GLY A 70 -4.24 4.18 2.97
CA GLY A 70 -4.42 4.57 4.35
C GLY A 70 -3.44 5.67 4.74
N THR A 71 -3.48 6.06 6.02
CA THR A 71 -2.56 7.04 6.59
C THR A 71 -1.64 6.36 7.57
N HIS A 72 -0.35 6.37 7.27
CA HIS A 72 0.71 5.84 8.13
C HIS A 72 0.71 6.56 9.49
N PRO A 73 0.96 5.88 10.60
CA PRO A 73 0.93 6.51 11.92
C PRO A 73 1.87 7.71 12.05
N MET A 74 3.03 7.68 11.42
CA MET A 74 3.97 8.82 11.42
C MET A 74 3.45 10.03 10.65
N SER A 75 2.44 9.88 9.82
CA SER A 75 1.86 10.96 9.00
C SER A 75 0.57 11.55 9.59
N VAL A 76 0.00 10.93 10.61
CA VAL A 76 -1.30 11.33 11.18
C VAL A 76 -1.29 12.77 11.70
N ALA A 77 -0.18 13.20 12.34
CA ALA A 77 -0.08 14.55 12.90
C ALA A 77 0.01 15.65 11.83
N THR A 78 0.48 15.35 10.64
CA THR A 78 0.77 16.33 9.57
C THR A 78 -0.19 16.27 8.41
N GLU A 79 -0.98 15.20 8.29
CA GLU A 79 -1.97 15.03 7.23
C GLU A 79 -3.39 15.22 7.77
N PRO A 80 -4.35 15.58 6.92
CA PRO A 80 -5.76 15.59 7.32
C PRO A 80 -6.19 14.21 7.84
N MET A 81 -7.01 14.19 8.88
CA MET A 81 -7.54 12.94 9.42
C MET A 81 -8.36 12.21 8.36
N ALA A 82 -8.01 10.96 8.09
CA ALA A 82 -8.78 10.12 7.17
C ALA A 82 -10.19 9.90 7.71
N SER A 83 -11.20 10.15 6.89
CA SER A 83 -12.58 9.88 7.26
C SER A 83 -12.97 8.44 6.88
N TYR A 84 -13.92 7.89 7.63
CA TYR A 84 -14.52 6.61 7.31
C TYR A 84 -15.11 6.59 5.89
N ASP A 85 -15.84 7.63 5.50
CA ASP A 85 -16.47 7.70 4.18
C ASP A 85 -15.45 7.76 3.05
N ASP A 86 -14.35 8.49 3.22
CA ASP A 86 -13.29 8.54 2.23
C ASP A 86 -12.64 7.18 2.06
N LEU A 87 -12.32 6.48 3.15
CA LEU A 87 -11.74 5.13 3.09
C LEU A 87 -12.71 4.15 2.43
N MET A 88 -13.98 4.18 2.78
CA MET A 88 -15.01 3.32 2.17
C MET A 88 -15.14 3.57 0.67
N ALA A 89 -15.05 4.81 0.21
CA ALA A 89 -15.08 5.15 -1.21
C ALA A 89 -13.88 4.56 -1.97
N LEU A 90 -12.69 4.61 -1.37
CA LEU A 90 -11.47 4.07 -1.97
C LEU A 90 -11.53 2.54 -2.13
N THR A 91 -12.19 1.83 -1.23
CA THR A 91 -12.31 0.36 -1.29
C THR A 91 -13.10 -0.16 -2.50
N LYS A 92 -13.79 0.71 -3.21
CA LYS A 92 -14.56 0.33 -4.40
C LYS A 92 -13.68 0.05 -5.62
N HIS A 93 -12.43 0.47 -5.62
CA HIS A 93 -11.52 0.19 -6.72
C HIS A 93 -11.14 -1.31 -6.73
N PRO A 94 -11.24 -2.01 -7.88
CA PRO A 94 -11.03 -3.46 -7.93
C PRO A 94 -9.59 -3.91 -7.61
N LYS A 95 -8.62 -3.00 -7.71
CA LYS A 95 -7.21 -3.29 -7.39
C LYS A 95 -6.79 -2.85 -5.99
N MET A 96 -7.68 -2.23 -5.23
CA MET A 96 -7.43 -1.90 -3.82
C MET A 96 -7.74 -3.13 -2.96
N VAL A 97 -6.70 -3.73 -2.41
CA VAL A 97 -6.77 -5.02 -1.73
C VAL A 97 -6.61 -4.92 -0.21
N GLY A 98 -6.41 -3.72 0.33
CA GLY A 98 -6.24 -3.53 1.77
C GLY A 98 -6.40 -2.08 2.18
N ILE A 99 -6.70 -1.86 3.45
CA ILE A 99 -6.75 -0.54 4.09
C ILE A 99 -5.51 -0.39 4.96
N GLY A 100 -4.59 0.43 4.51
CA GLY A 100 -3.28 0.66 5.12
C GLY A 100 -2.36 1.46 4.17
N GLU A 101 -1.22 1.87 4.61
CA GLU A 101 -0.62 1.52 5.89
C GLU A 101 -1.29 2.31 7.02
N THR A 102 -1.53 1.67 8.14
CA THR A 102 -2.09 2.30 9.34
C THR A 102 -1.54 1.59 10.56
N GLY A 103 -1.68 2.17 11.72
CA GLY A 103 -1.20 1.58 12.96
C GLY A 103 -0.82 2.63 14.00
N LEU A 104 0.08 2.24 14.89
CA LEU A 104 0.58 3.07 15.99
C LEU A 104 2.10 3.11 15.95
N ASP A 105 2.66 4.32 16.05
CA ASP A 105 4.09 4.54 16.20
C ASP A 105 4.35 5.42 17.42
N TYR A 106 4.86 4.82 18.48
CA TYR A 106 5.25 5.53 19.71
C TYR A 106 6.76 5.70 19.84
N HIS A 107 7.51 5.28 18.85
CA HIS A 107 8.95 5.44 18.83
C HIS A 107 9.37 6.80 18.27
N TYR A 108 8.88 7.16 17.08
CA TYR A 108 9.22 8.42 16.41
C TYR A 108 8.18 9.52 16.64
N THR A 109 6.90 9.17 16.84
CA THR A 109 5.77 10.12 16.89
C THR A 109 4.87 9.90 18.10
N ALA A 110 5.44 9.62 19.27
CA ALA A 110 4.71 9.35 20.50
C ALA A 110 3.79 10.50 20.94
N ASP A 111 4.12 11.75 20.60
CA ASP A 111 3.34 12.95 20.93
C ASP A 111 2.02 13.05 20.16
N SER A 112 1.85 12.28 19.08
CA SER A 112 0.58 12.17 18.34
C SER A 112 -0.22 10.90 18.67
N ALA A 113 0.07 10.21 19.75
CA ALA A 113 -0.50 8.91 20.10
C ALA A 113 -2.04 8.89 20.07
N GLU A 114 -2.68 9.91 20.62
CA GLU A 114 -4.14 10.00 20.68
C GLU A 114 -4.76 10.11 19.26
N ALA A 115 -4.18 10.95 18.41
CA ALA A 115 -4.60 11.08 17.02
C ALA A 115 -4.36 9.79 16.23
N GLN A 116 -3.25 9.11 16.47
CA GLN A 116 -2.95 7.80 15.85
C GLN A 116 -3.98 6.75 16.22
N GLN A 117 -4.39 6.71 17.49
CA GLN A 117 -5.43 5.77 17.95
C GLN A 117 -6.78 6.06 17.28
N ALA A 118 -7.16 7.32 17.18
CA ALA A 118 -8.40 7.70 16.48
C ALA A 118 -8.36 7.32 14.99
N SER A 119 -7.23 7.58 14.32
CA SER A 119 -7.01 7.20 12.92
C SER A 119 -7.09 5.68 12.74
N LEU A 120 -6.41 4.92 13.58
CA LEU A 120 -6.42 3.45 13.51
C LEU A 120 -7.84 2.89 13.68
N ARG A 121 -8.62 3.41 14.62
CA ARG A 121 -10.02 2.97 14.80
C ARG A 121 -10.86 3.22 13.55
N THR A 122 -10.67 4.35 12.88
CA THR A 122 -11.35 4.66 11.62
C THR A 122 -10.97 3.67 10.52
N HIS A 123 -9.68 3.36 10.38
CA HIS A 123 -9.19 2.38 9.41
C HIS A 123 -9.73 0.98 9.69
N ILE A 124 -9.74 0.55 10.95
CA ILE A 124 -10.30 -0.74 11.36
C ILE A 124 -11.79 -0.83 11.03
N ALA A 125 -12.57 0.23 11.32
CA ALA A 125 -13.98 0.26 10.99
C ALA A 125 -14.23 0.14 9.50
N ALA A 126 -13.48 0.86 8.67
CA ALA A 126 -13.58 0.79 7.23
C ALA A 126 -13.19 -0.61 6.70
N SER A 127 -12.13 -1.22 7.22
CA SER A 127 -11.73 -2.57 6.87
C SER A 127 -12.82 -3.59 7.20
N ARG A 128 -13.32 -3.56 8.42
CA ARG A 128 -14.40 -4.45 8.87
C ARG A 128 -15.64 -4.35 7.97
N ASP A 129 -16.03 -3.15 7.61
CA ASP A 129 -17.30 -2.90 6.93
C ASP A 129 -17.20 -3.04 5.40
N SER A 130 -16.00 -2.95 4.83
CA SER A 130 -15.77 -3.06 3.38
C SER A 130 -15.33 -4.45 2.92
N GLY A 131 -14.72 -5.25 3.78
CA GLY A 131 -14.24 -6.60 3.49
C GLY A 131 -12.72 -6.74 3.29
N PRO A 132 -11.98 -5.84 2.60
CA PRO A 132 -10.52 -5.91 2.55
C PRO A 132 -9.88 -5.79 3.94
N PRO A 133 -8.77 -6.50 4.18
CA PRO A 133 -8.02 -6.35 5.42
C PRO A 133 -7.42 -4.97 5.59
#